data_16342f0ed3cb16a75497b486dbcc1caf
#
_entry.id   16342f0ed3cb16a75497b486dbcc1caf
#
_cell.length_a   1.000
_cell.length_b   1.000
_cell.length_c   1.000
_cell.angle_alpha   90.00
_cell.angle_beta   90.00
_cell.angle_gamma   90.00
#
_symmetry.space_group_name_H-M   'P 1'
#
loop_
_entity.id
_entity.type
_entity.pdbx_description
1 polymer ?
#
loop_
_entity_poly.entity_id
_entity_poly.type
_entity_poly.pdbx_seq_one_letter_code
_entity_poly.pdbx_strand_id
1 'polypeptide(L)'
;GLRFGAAYTWHDIDTRRSVSFGAFSDTLSADYDAGTVQAFGEIGHQIHLRDVSLEPFANLAYVNVDTDGYSEHGDEAALHGAGADADLGLSTIGIRAATGFTIGDLKATARGALGWRHAFGDTTPDVVHEFSGGDDFQISGVPLARDAATLKAGLDLELSESATLGLAYDGAFSDDSQEHGVLADFTLKF
;
A
#
# COMPACT_ATOMS: atom_id res chain seq x y z
N GLY A 1 -12.24 -6.29 -20.24
CA GLY A 1 -10.81 -6.12 -20.02
C GLY A 1 -10.31 -7.07 -18.96
N LEU A 2 -9.08 -7.55 -19.11
CA LEU A 2 -8.35 -8.33 -18.12
C LEU A 2 -7.02 -7.62 -17.87
N ARG A 3 -6.66 -7.44 -16.60
CA ARG A 3 -5.39 -6.85 -16.15
C ARG A 3 -4.78 -7.79 -15.12
N PHE A 4 -3.47 -7.99 -15.15
CA PHE A 4 -2.76 -8.76 -14.15
C PHE A 4 -1.32 -8.28 -14.05
N GLY A 5 -0.71 -8.52 -12.92
CA GLY A 5 0.69 -8.21 -12.68
C GLY A 5 1.22 -8.97 -11.47
N ALA A 6 2.54 -9.07 -11.42
CA ALA A 6 3.27 -9.60 -10.30
C ALA A 6 4.56 -8.83 -10.13
N ALA A 7 5.05 -8.72 -8.90
CA ALA A 7 6.32 -8.13 -8.56
C ALA A 7 6.96 -8.87 -7.40
N TYR A 8 8.28 -8.79 -7.34
CA TYR A 8 9.08 -9.20 -6.19
C TYR A 8 9.98 -8.04 -5.78
N THR A 9 10.06 -7.78 -4.48
CA THR A 9 10.91 -6.74 -3.93
C THR A 9 11.83 -7.35 -2.87
N TRP A 10 13.13 -7.12 -3.00
CA TRP A 10 14.12 -7.42 -1.98
C TRP A 10 14.32 -6.21 -1.09
N HIS A 11 14.41 -6.43 0.20
CA HIS A 11 14.67 -5.41 1.20
C HIS A 11 15.94 -5.79 1.96
N ASP A 12 16.87 -4.85 2.05
CA ASP A 12 18.07 -4.90 2.89
C ASP A 12 17.87 -3.85 3.98
N ILE A 13 17.80 -4.28 5.23
CA ILE A 13 17.30 -3.48 6.34
C ILE A 13 18.40 -3.33 7.38
N ASP A 14 18.92 -2.10 7.49
CA ASP A 14 19.84 -1.67 8.53
C ASP A 14 19.07 -0.92 9.62
N THR A 15 19.18 -1.38 10.86
CA THR A 15 18.55 -0.71 12.01
C THR A 15 19.56 -0.21 13.00
N ARG A 16 19.27 0.94 13.62
CA ARG A 16 20.07 1.48 14.73
C ARG A 16 19.14 2.05 15.80
N ARG A 17 19.38 1.65 17.04
CA ARG A 17 18.62 2.05 18.20
C ARG A 17 19.57 2.46 19.32
N SER A 18 19.21 3.49 20.08
CA SER A 18 19.95 3.90 21.29
C SER A 18 19.02 3.91 22.49
N VAL A 19 19.49 3.33 23.58
CA VAL A 19 18.77 3.27 24.86
C VAL A 19 19.61 3.99 25.90
N SER A 20 19.03 4.92 26.66
CA SER A 20 19.71 5.64 27.73
C SER A 20 18.76 5.93 28.88
N PHE A 21 19.11 5.48 30.08
CA PHE A 21 18.40 5.81 31.30
C PHE A 21 19.36 5.76 32.50
N GLY A 22 19.37 6.82 33.31
CA GLY A 22 20.30 6.95 34.43
C GLY A 22 21.75 6.90 33.96
N ALA A 23 22.51 5.92 34.49
CA ALA A 23 23.90 5.67 34.11
C ALA A 23 24.05 4.62 32.99
N PHE A 24 22.97 3.98 32.58
CA PHE A 24 22.96 2.99 31.51
C PHE A 24 22.84 3.70 30.13
N SER A 25 23.68 3.29 29.18
CA SER A 25 23.60 3.75 27.78
C SER A 25 24.08 2.64 26.86
N ASP A 26 23.29 2.29 25.90
CA ASP A 26 23.58 1.25 24.88
C ASP A 26 23.22 1.73 23.49
N THR A 27 24.00 1.29 22.49
CA THR A 27 23.74 1.54 21.06
C THR A 27 23.73 0.21 20.34
N LEU A 28 22.61 -0.07 19.71
CA LEU A 28 22.30 -1.35 19.12
C LEU A 28 22.12 -1.21 17.63
N SER A 29 22.54 -2.22 16.86
CA SER A 29 22.34 -2.28 15.42
C SER A 29 22.03 -3.70 14.98
N ALA A 30 21.25 -3.85 13.93
CA ALA A 30 21.03 -5.13 13.26
C ALA A 30 20.90 -4.92 11.76
N ASP A 31 21.34 -5.94 11.01
CA ASP A 31 21.22 -6.05 9.58
C ASP A 31 20.41 -7.32 9.29
N TYR A 32 19.40 -7.25 8.43
CA TYR A 32 18.60 -8.41 8.04
C TYR A 32 17.86 -8.16 6.72
N ASP A 33 17.45 -9.24 6.07
CA ASP A 33 16.77 -9.19 4.79
C ASP A 33 15.26 -9.42 4.93
N ALA A 34 14.50 -8.91 3.96
CA ALA A 34 13.11 -9.25 3.77
C ALA A 34 12.77 -9.36 2.29
N GLY A 35 11.77 -10.15 1.97
CA GLY A 35 11.22 -10.30 0.63
C GLY A 35 9.74 -9.99 0.58
N THR A 36 9.28 -9.31 -0.48
CA THR A 36 7.85 -9.12 -0.72
C THR A 36 7.48 -9.69 -2.08
N VAL A 37 6.62 -10.70 -2.11
CA VAL A 37 5.94 -11.18 -3.31
C VAL A 37 4.58 -10.53 -3.39
N GLN A 38 4.21 -10.01 -4.55
CA GLN A 38 2.86 -9.51 -4.79
C GLN A 38 2.36 -9.90 -6.18
N ALA A 39 1.08 -10.21 -6.28
CA ALA A 39 0.41 -10.50 -7.53
C ALA A 39 -1.02 -9.97 -7.50
N PHE A 40 -1.54 -9.57 -8.65
CA PHE A 40 -2.94 -9.18 -8.77
C PHE A 40 -3.55 -9.62 -10.09
N GLY A 41 -4.86 -9.80 -10.09
CA GLY A 41 -5.68 -10.00 -11.27
C GLY A 41 -6.96 -9.18 -11.18
N GLU A 42 -7.35 -8.57 -12.28
CA GLU A 42 -8.56 -7.75 -12.37
C GLU A 42 -9.32 -8.05 -13.66
N ILE A 43 -10.62 -8.16 -13.55
CA ILE A 43 -11.56 -8.23 -14.67
C ILE A 43 -12.48 -7.02 -14.62
N GLY A 44 -12.72 -6.39 -15.78
CA GLY A 44 -13.66 -5.28 -15.92
C GLY A 44 -14.37 -5.30 -17.26
N HIS A 45 -15.56 -4.75 -17.29
CA HIS A 45 -16.36 -4.62 -18.51
C HIS A 45 -16.72 -3.17 -18.80
N GLN A 46 -16.19 -2.62 -19.89
CA GLN A 46 -16.41 -1.23 -20.27
C GLN A 46 -17.76 -1.07 -20.99
N ILE A 47 -18.57 -0.15 -20.51
CA ILE A 47 -19.87 0.23 -21.02
C ILE A 47 -19.84 1.72 -21.38
N HIS A 48 -20.16 2.05 -22.61
CA HIS A 48 -20.22 3.44 -23.07
C HIS A 48 -21.67 3.94 -23.06
N LEU A 49 -21.92 4.98 -22.27
CA LEU A 49 -23.20 5.66 -22.17
C LEU A 49 -23.02 7.12 -22.61
N ARG A 50 -23.21 7.39 -23.90
CA ARG A 50 -22.93 8.70 -24.52
C ARG A 50 -21.48 9.12 -24.28
N ASP A 51 -21.26 10.20 -23.52
CA ASP A 51 -19.95 10.78 -23.24
C ASP A 51 -19.29 10.19 -21.98
N VAL A 52 -19.98 9.28 -21.28
CA VAL A 52 -19.50 8.64 -20.07
C VAL A 52 -19.12 7.19 -20.35
N SER A 53 -17.92 6.80 -19.98
CA SER A 53 -17.48 5.40 -19.91
C SER A 53 -17.66 4.91 -18.48
N LEU A 54 -18.37 3.79 -18.31
CA LEU A 54 -18.52 3.08 -17.04
C LEU A 54 -17.83 1.74 -17.11
N GLU A 55 -17.16 1.31 -16.05
CA GLU A 55 -16.49 0.02 -15.97
C GLU A 55 -16.72 -0.61 -14.59
N PRO A 56 -17.73 -1.49 -14.42
CA PRO A 56 -17.76 -2.40 -13.29
C PRO A 56 -16.53 -3.31 -13.35
N PHE A 57 -15.91 -3.54 -12.18
CA PHE A 57 -14.68 -4.34 -12.07
C PHE A 57 -14.67 -5.19 -10.81
N ALA A 58 -13.90 -6.27 -10.87
CA ALA A 58 -13.50 -7.07 -9.72
C ALA A 58 -12.00 -7.31 -9.78
N ASN A 59 -11.32 -7.12 -8.66
CA ASN A 59 -9.89 -7.28 -8.48
C ASN A 59 -9.61 -8.24 -7.32
N LEU A 60 -8.60 -9.08 -7.49
CA LEU A 60 -7.98 -9.87 -6.43
C LEU A 60 -6.50 -9.55 -6.41
N ALA A 61 -5.96 -9.31 -5.22
CA ALA A 61 -4.54 -9.12 -5.00
C ALA A 61 -4.07 -10.01 -3.85
N TYR A 62 -2.82 -10.44 -3.92
CA TYR A 62 -2.13 -11.21 -2.91
C TYR A 62 -0.78 -10.59 -2.64
N VAL A 63 -0.43 -10.48 -1.38
CA VAL A 63 0.87 -9.99 -0.90
C VAL A 63 1.35 -10.95 0.16
N ASN A 64 2.60 -11.41 0.01
CA ASN A 64 3.31 -12.14 1.04
C ASN A 64 4.57 -11.35 1.38
N VAL A 65 4.84 -11.18 2.66
CA VAL A 65 6.04 -10.55 3.20
C VAL A 65 6.74 -11.57 4.08
N ASP A 66 7.93 -11.95 3.70
CA ASP A 66 8.83 -12.81 4.48
C ASP A 66 9.97 -11.96 5.02
N THR A 67 10.19 -11.97 6.33
CA THR A 67 11.23 -11.19 7.01
C THR A 67 12.11 -12.13 7.80
N ASP A 68 13.42 -12.07 7.57
CA ASP A 68 14.40 -12.87 8.29
C ASP A 68 14.45 -12.48 9.77
N GLY A 69 14.76 -13.47 10.60
CA GLY A 69 15.08 -13.22 12.01
C GLY A 69 16.42 -12.49 12.14
N TYR A 70 16.53 -11.67 13.16
CA TYR A 70 17.74 -10.89 13.42
C TYR A 70 18.16 -10.89 14.88
N SER A 71 19.42 -10.57 15.12
CA SER A 71 19.96 -10.31 16.46
C SER A 71 20.66 -8.97 16.45
N GLU A 72 20.29 -8.08 17.36
CA GLU A 72 21.00 -6.82 17.52
C GLU A 72 22.41 -7.06 18.07
N HIS A 73 23.37 -6.34 17.52
CA HIS A 73 24.69 -6.18 18.06
C HIS A 73 24.69 -5.02 19.07
N GLY A 74 25.13 -5.27 20.30
CA GLY A 74 25.14 -4.31 21.40
C GLY A 74 25.42 -5.02 22.73
N ASP A 75 25.07 -4.36 23.83
CA ASP A 75 25.24 -4.90 25.16
C ASP A 75 23.92 -5.52 25.71
N GLU A 76 23.61 -5.25 26.99
CA GLU A 76 22.51 -5.91 27.72
C GLU A 76 21.10 -5.57 27.18
N ALA A 77 20.94 -4.49 26.39
CA ALA A 77 19.65 -4.10 25.80
C ALA A 77 19.41 -4.70 24.41
N ALA A 78 20.28 -5.60 23.91
CA ALA A 78 20.15 -6.19 22.60
C ALA A 78 18.91 -7.10 22.51
N LEU A 79 18.17 -6.94 21.41
CA LEU A 79 16.99 -7.73 21.06
C LEU A 79 17.35 -8.82 20.03
N HIS A 80 16.70 -9.94 20.19
CA HIS A 80 16.57 -10.95 19.16
C HIS A 80 15.14 -10.87 18.59
N GLY A 81 15.01 -10.70 17.29
CA GLY A 81 13.74 -10.73 16.56
C GLY A 81 13.59 -12.05 15.81
N ALA A 82 12.50 -12.75 16.04
CA ALA A 82 12.18 -13.92 15.24
C ALA A 82 11.81 -13.50 13.81
N GLY A 83 12.11 -14.38 12.83
CA GLY A 83 11.58 -14.20 11.47
C GLY A 83 10.06 -14.20 11.46
N ALA A 84 9.47 -13.49 10.53
CA ALA A 84 8.02 -13.37 10.39
C ALA A 84 7.61 -13.51 8.93
N ASP A 85 6.54 -14.27 8.71
CA ASP A 85 5.86 -14.42 7.42
C ASP A 85 4.44 -13.89 7.57
N ALA A 86 3.99 -13.07 6.62
CA ALA A 86 2.65 -12.49 6.62
C ALA A 86 2.01 -12.60 5.24
N ASP A 87 0.83 -13.20 5.20
CA ASP A 87 0.02 -13.41 4.01
C ASP A 87 -1.23 -12.52 4.01
N LEU A 88 -1.37 -11.68 3.01
CA LEU A 88 -2.52 -10.80 2.85
C LEU A 88 -3.18 -11.00 1.49
N GLY A 89 -4.45 -11.36 1.49
CA GLY A 89 -5.32 -11.33 0.32
C GLY A 89 -6.24 -10.11 0.36
N LEU A 90 -6.46 -9.49 -0.80
CA LEU A 90 -7.38 -8.37 -0.97
C LEU A 90 -8.33 -8.67 -2.13
N SER A 91 -9.62 -8.54 -1.91
CA SER A 91 -10.62 -8.50 -2.97
C SER A 91 -11.24 -7.12 -3.05
N THR A 92 -11.44 -6.59 -4.25
CA THR A 92 -12.12 -5.31 -4.46
C THR A 92 -13.13 -5.46 -5.58
N ILE A 93 -14.37 -5.07 -5.30
CA ILE A 93 -15.41 -4.93 -6.32
C ILE A 93 -15.83 -3.47 -6.40
N GLY A 94 -16.10 -2.97 -7.60
CA GLY A 94 -16.42 -1.56 -7.75
C GLY A 94 -16.84 -1.17 -9.13
N ILE A 95 -17.02 0.13 -9.31
CA ILE A 95 -17.32 0.75 -10.59
C ILE A 95 -16.40 1.95 -10.82
N ARG A 96 -15.88 2.08 -12.03
CA ARG A 96 -15.14 3.25 -12.50
C ARG A 96 -15.99 4.00 -13.51
N ALA A 97 -15.85 5.32 -13.53
CA ALA A 97 -16.44 6.19 -14.50
C ALA A 97 -15.39 7.16 -15.04
N ALA A 98 -15.49 7.48 -16.33
CA ALA A 98 -14.66 8.52 -16.94
C ALA A 98 -15.49 9.30 -17.97
N THR A 99 -15.26 10.61 -18.06
CA THR A 99 -15.89 11.48 -19.05
C THR A 99 -14.93 12.57 -19.50
N GLY A 100 -14.93 12.86 -20.80
CA GLY A 100 -14.19 13.97 -21.39
C GLY A 100 -15.09 15.20 -21.54
N PHE A 101 -14.52 16.38 -21.27
CA PHE A 101 -15.18 17.68 -21.44
C PHE A 101 -14.16 18.76 -21.73
N THR A 102 -14.59 20.00 -21.90
CA THR A 102 -13.69 21.14 -22.12
C THR A 102 -13.85 22.19 -21.02
N ILE A 103 -12.74 22.78 -20.59
CA ILE A 103 -12.71 23.94 -19.68
C ILE A 103 -12.05 25.08 -20.44
N GLY A 104 -12.85 26.02 -20.94
CA GLY A 104 -12.36 27.00 -21.91
C GLY A 104 -11.88 26.30 -23.19
N ASP A 105 -10.62 26.48 -23.56
CA ASP A 105 -10.01 25.83 -24.73
C ASP A 105 -9.24 24.53 -24.39
N LEU A 106 -9.18 24.15 -23.11
CA LEU A 106 -8.47 22.98 -22.67
C LEU A 106 -9.38 21.75 -22.65
N LYS A 107 -8.89 20.63 -23.16
CA LYS A 107 -9.56 19.33 -22.97
C LYS A 107 -9.28 18.82 -21.57
N ALA A 108 -10.31 18.30 -20.94
CA ALA A 108 -10.26 17.75 -19.59
C ALA A 108 -10.88 16.36 -19.57
N THR A 109 -10.35 15.47 -18.75
CA THR A 109 -10.92 14.15 -18.45
C THR A 109 -11.11 14.02 -16.95
N ALA A 110 -12.35 13.89 -16.50
CA ALA A 110 -12.67 13.53 -15.14
C ALA A 110 -12.77 12.00 -15.01
N ARG A 111 -12.21 11.48 -13.93
CA ARG A 111 -12.25 10.04 -13.57
C ARG A 111 -12.73 9.88 -12.15
N GLY A 112 -13.49 8.82 -11.90
CA GLY A 112 -13.91 8.46 -10.55
C GLY A 112 -14.02 6.95 -10.41
N ALA A 113 -13.85 6.44 -9.21
CA ALA A 113 -14.14 5.05 -8.88
C ALA A 113 -14.68 4.96 -7.46
N LEU A 114 -15.61 4.06 -7.28
CA LEU A 114 -16.12 3.63 -5.98
C LEU A 114 -15.98 2.12 -5.90
N GLY A 115 -15.54 1.62 -4.75
CA GLY A 115 -15.38 0.20 -4.53
C GLY A 115 -15.54 -0.18 -3.07
N TRP A 116 -15.69 -1.47 -2.86
CA TRP A 116 -15.59 -2.11 -1.55
C TRP A 116 -14.43 -3.09 -1.60
N ARG A 117 -13.52 -2.93 -0.65
CA ARG A 117 -12.35 -3.78 -0.45
C ARG A 117 -12.55 -4.65 0.77
N HIS A 118 -12.29 -5.95 0.63
CA HIS A 118 -12.25 -6.89 1.73
C HIS A 118 -10.86 -7.51 1.83
N ALA A 119 -10.27 -7.50 3.05
CA ALA A 119 -8.98 -8.09 3.37
C ALA A 119 -9.16 -9.41 4.11
N PHE A 120 -8.36 -10.42 3.74
CA PHE A 120 -8.34 -11.74 4.37
C PHE A 120 -6.89 -12.21 4.55
N GLY A 121 -6.66 -13.10 5.53
CA GLY A 121 -5.33 -13.52 5.95
C GLY A 121 -4.83 -12.68 7.12
N ASP A 122 -3.53 -12.38 7.14
CA ASP A 122 -2.84 -11.73 8.24
C ASP A 122 -3.04 -10.21 8.20
N THR A 123 -4.18 -9.77 8.71
CA THR A 123 -4.54 -8.34 8.75
C THR A 123 -3.89 -7.61 9.93
N THR A 124 -3.26 -8.30 10.86
CA THR A 124 -2.50 -7.72 11.97
C THR A 124 -1.10 -8.32 11.94
N PRO A 125 -0.07 -7.57 11.52
CA PRO A 125 1.30 -8.07 11.57
C PRO A 125 1.77 -8.19 13.01
N ASP A 126 2.33 -9.33 13.36
CA ASP A 126 2.86 -9.63 14.69
C ASP A 126 4.34 -9.99 14.57
N VAL A 127 5.15 -9.49 15.51
CA VAL A 127 6.57 -9.82 15.61
C VAL A 127 6.90 -10.24 17.04
N VAL A 128 7.65 -11.33 17.17
CA VAL A 128 8.13 -11.82 18.47
C VAL A 128 9.55 -11.35 18.69
N HIS A 129 9.78 -10.77 19.84
CA HIS A 129 11.10 -10.32 20.30
C HIS A 129 11.46 -10.95 21.63
N GLU A 130 12.77 -11.04 21.89
CA GLU A 130 13.36 -11.51 23.12
C GLU A 130 14.55 -10.61 23.50
N PHE A 131 14.68 -10.22 24.77
CA PHE A 131 15.92 -9.66 25.30
C PHE A 131 16.89 -10.79 25.66
N SER A 132 18.18 -10.52 25.61
CA SER A 132 19.20 -11.50 26.00
C SER A 132 18.94 -12.05 27.41
N GLY A 133 18.52 -13.34 27.50
CA GLY A 133 18.19 -14.02 28.78
C GLY A 133 16.82 -13.63 29.36
N GLY A 134 15.94 -13.00 28.60
CA GLY A 134 14.56 -12.69 28.97
C GLY A 134 13.55 -13.70 28.45
N ASP A 135 12.28 -13.43 28.69
CA ASP A 135 11.17 -14.16 28.07
C ASP A 135 10.75 -13.48 26.76
N ASP A 136 10.19 -14.26 25.85
CA ASP A 136 9.61 -13.77 24.59
C ASP A 136 8.46 -12.78 24.85
N PHE A 137 8.39 -11.73 24.04
CA PHE A 137 7.26 -10.82 24.01
C PHE A 137 6.85 -10.51 22.57
N GLN A 138 5.55 -10.35 22.36
CA GLN A 138 4.97 -10.09 21.05
C GLN A 138 4.59 -8.61 20.94
N ILE A 139 4.90 -8.03 19.78
CA ILE A 139 4.45 -6.69 19.39
C ILE A 139 3.54 -6.83 18.19
N SER A 140 2.30 -6.35 18.33
CA SER A 140 1.35 -6.30 17.23
C SER A 140 1.40 -4.93 16.56
N GLY A 141 1.46 -4.92 15.24
CA GLY A 141 1.36 -3.72 14.43
C GLY A 141 -0.07 -3.18 14.37
N VAL A 142 -0.27 -2.11 13.60
CA VAL A 142 -1.60 -1.52 13.38
C VAL A 142 -2.40 -2.47 12.48
N PRO A 143 -3.59 -2.92 12.91
CA PRO A 143 -4.42 -3.80 12.10
C PRO A 143 -4.88 -3.12 10.80
N LEU A 144 -4.81 -3.84 9.69
CA LEU A 144 -5.49 -3.45 8.47
C LEU A 144 -6.99 -3.75 8.60
N ALA A 145 -7.83 -2.77 8.29
CA ALA A 145 -9.27 -2.97 8.31
C ALA A 145 -9.69 -4.06 7.31
N ARG A 146 -10.51 -5.01 7.78
CA ARG A 146 -11.00 -6.10 6.93
C ARG A 146 -11.92 -5.60 5.83
N ASP A 147 -12.73 -4.59 6.11
CA ASP A 147 -13.67 -4.01 5.16
C ASP A 147 -13.44 -2.51 5.04
N ALA A 148 -13.32 -2.02 3.80
CA ALA A 148 -13.15 -0.61 3.53
C ALA A 148 -13.90 -0.19 2.25
N ALA A 149 -14.56 0.97 2.32
CA ALA A 149 -15.02 1.66 1.12
C ALA A 149 -13.84 2.40 0.49
N THR A 150 -13.68 2.27 -0.84
CA THR A 150 -12.63 2.97 -1.58
C THR A 150 -13.23 4.02 -2.51
N LEU A 151 -12.60 5.19 -2.54
CA LEU A 151 -12.97 6.31 -3.40
C LEU A 151 -11.73 6.79 -4.14
N LYS A 152 -11.83 6.86 -5.48
CA LYS A 152 -10.82 7.52 -6.31
C LYS A 152 -11.49 8.62 -7.11
N ALA A 153 -10.83 9.78 -7.21
CA ALA A 153 -11.24 10.87 -8.06
C ALA A 153 -10.00 11.44 -8.77
N GLY A 154 -10.14 11.81 -10.04
CA GLY A 154 -9.03 12.36 -10.81
C GLY A 154 -9.51 13.32 -11.89
N LEU A 155 -8.64 14.27 -12.20
CA LEU A 155 -8.83 15.23 -13.27
C LEU A 155 -7.52 15.38 -14.05
N ASP A 156 -7.57 15.12 -15.36
CA ASP A 156 -6.47 15.38 -16.27
C ASP A 156 -6.81 16.58 -17.15
N LEU A 157 -5.87 17.50 -17.31
CA LEU A 157 -5.97 18.67 -18.16
C LEU A 157 -4.92 18.60 -19.27
N GLU A 158 -5.33 18.55 -20.52
CA GLU A 158 -4.45 18.67 -21.69
C GLU A 158 -4.08 20.14 -21.88
N LEU A 159 -2.90 20.55 -21.37
CA LEU A 159 -2.40 21.93 -21.48
C LEU A 159 -1.93 22.26 -22.90
N SER A 160 -1.46 21.24 -23.63
CA SER A 160 -1.10 21.29 -25.05
C SER A 160 -1.17 19.87 -25.65
N GLU A 161 -0.88 19.72 -26.96
CA GLU A 161 -0.81 18.40 -27.62
C GLU A 161 0.24 17.49 -26.98
N SER A 162 1.26 18.05 -26.32
CA SER A 162 2.36 17.32 -25.70
C SER A 162 2.38 17.38 -24.17
N ALA A 163 1.56 18.20 -23.52
CA ALA A 163 1.61 18.41 -22.08
C ALA A 163 0.28 18.13 -21.39
N THR A 164 0.29 17.28 -20.37
CA THR A 164 -0.87 16.95 -19.54
C THR A 164 -0.55 17.15 -18.07
N LEU A 165 -1.44 17.80 -17.34
CA LEU A 165 -1.40 17.93 -15.88
C LEU A 165 -2.51 17.06 -15.29
N GLY A 166 -2.14 16.16 -14.39
CA GLY A 166 -3.05 15.29 -13.64
C GLY A 166 -3.11 15.67 -12.16
N LEU A 167 -4.30 15.55 -11.59
CA LEU A 167 -4.54 15.60 -10.14
C LEU A 167 -5.44 14.43 -9.76
N ALA A 168 -5.05 13.66 -8.76
CA ALA A 168 -5.81 12.52 -8.29
C ALA A 168 -5.91 12.50 -6.77
N TYR A 169 -7.04 12.04 -6.29
CA TYR A 169 -7.32 11.70 -4.90
C TYR A 169 -7.62 10.23 -4.80
N ASP A 170 -7.09 9.59 -3.77
CA ASP A 170 -7.34 8.19 -3.38
C ASP A 170 -7.72 8.16 -1.90
N GLY A 171 -8.82 7.50 -1.56
CA GLY A 171 -9.28 7.37 -0.19
C GLY A 171 -9.74 5.95 0.11
N ALA A 172 -9.46 5.47 1.33
CA ALA A 172 -10.04 4.26 1.88
C ALA A 172 -10.63 4.56 3.26
N PHE A 173 -11.83 4.10 3.51
CA PHE A 173 -12.63 4.41 4.69
C PHE A 173 -13.15 3.13 5.31
N SER A 174 -12.84 2.92 6.57
CA SER A 174 -13.33 1.82 7.40
C SER A 174 -13.85 2.37 8.73
N ASP A 175 -14.34 1.48 9.57
CA ASP A 175 -14.83 1.86 10.91
C ASP A 175 -13.69 2.36 11.81
N ASP A 176 -12.48 1.82 11.63
CA ASP A 176 -11.36 2.07 12.52
C ASP A 176 -10.25 2.93 11.89
N SER A 177 -10.26 3.15 10.57
CA SER A 177 -9.21 3.89 9.88
C SER A 177 -9.71 4.69 8.67
N GLN A 178 -9.01 5.77 8.37
CA GLN A 178 -9.21 6.56 7.16
C GLN A 178 -7.85 6.85 6.53
N GLU A 179 -7.72 6.50 5.26
CA GLU A 179 -6.52 6.75 4.47
C GLU A 179 -6.84 7.79 3.39
N HIS A 180 -5.96 8.75 3.21
CA HIS A 180 -6.10 9.80 2.21
C HIS A 180 -4.79 10.00 1.45
N GLY A 181 -4.85 9.99 0.13
CA GLY A 181 -3.73 10.27 -0.75
C GLY A 181 -4.10 11.32 -1.79
N VAL A 182 -3.18 12.23 -2.08
CA VAL A 182 -3.28 13.16 -3.19
C VAL A 182 -2.03 13.02 -4.04
N LEU A 183 -2.21 12.90 -5.34
CA LEU A 183 -1.14 12.81 -6.33
C LEU A 183 -1.34 13.91 -7.36
N ALA A 184 -0.27 14.63 -7.68
CA ALA A 184 -0.20 15.50 -8.84
C ALA A 184 0.89 14.97 -9.78
N ASP A 185 0.59 14.89 -11.07
CA ASP A 185 1.52 14.47 -12.11
C ASP A 185 1.56 15.45 -13.27
N PHE A 186 2.72 15.55 -13.89
CA PHE A 186 2.90 16.32 -15.12
C PHE A 186 3.60 15.44 -16.15
N THR A 187 2.94 15.24 -17.28
CA THR A 187 3.47 14.43 -18.38
C THR A 187 3.79 15.31 -19.57
N LEU A 188 5.03 15.23 -20.07
CA LEU A 188 5.48 15.86 -21.30
C LEU A 188 5.89 14.81 -22.33
N LYS A 189 5.29 14.86 -23.53
CA LYS A 189 5.65 14.01 -24.67
C LYS A 189 6.53 14.81 -25.63
N PHE A 190 7.65 14.26 -26.08
CA PHE A 190 8.61 14.85 -27.00
C PHE A 190 8.96 13.90 -28.12
#